data_029c36bcda595e3324a7bfb2c12fae51
#
_entry.id   029c36bcda595e3324a7bfb2c12fae51
#
_cell.length_a   1.000
_cell.length_b   1.000
_cell.length_c   1.000
_cell.angle_alpha   90.00
_cell.angle_beta   90.00
_cell.angle_gamma   90.00
#
_symmetry.space_group_name_H-M   'P 1'
#
loop_
_entity.id
_entity.type
_entity.pdbx_description
1 polymer ?
#
loop_
_entity_poly.entity_id
_entity_poly.type
_entity_poly.pdbx_seq_one_letter_code
_entity_poly.pdbx_strand_id
1 'polypeptide(L)'
;MDRRALLTGISLSLALPRFARAGDFNTFLAALQARAAAQGIPQSIITQTTGNLVPNADVLKLDHHQPEFTETWAVYSSHVLNQARIQEGMQKAGASQNLLTAITSRFGVGAGPLLGIWGIETNYGTTQGDFDVIDALTTLAWDRNSDYFSGQVISAMRIIVNGDAPAQKLIGSYAGAMGQPQFMPSVYLSTAISFSGNNQPDIWTSDADSLASMANYLAKAGWHAGQPSSEAVLVPASLDISATGRENMRTIGYWVGQGVQRLPGALNLPSDMPAALLLPDGAGGQAFLIYANFRVIRHYNPSDYYALAVGALGRMVLSA
;
A
#
# COMPACT_ATOMS: atom_id res chain seq x y z
N MET A 1 -3.86 -5.38 -23.74
CA MET A 1 -3.41 -5.98 -22.48
C MET A 1 -3.88 -5.06 -21.36
N ASP A 2 -4.81 -5.54 -20.59
CA ASP A 2 -5.59 -4.72 -19.68
C ASP A 2 -4.74 -4.31 -18.46
N ARG A 3 -4.44 -3.01 -18.34
CA ARG A 3 -3.57 -2.42 -17.30
C ARG A 3 -4.23 -2.35 -15.91
N ARG A 4 -5.46 -2.89 -15.77
CA ARG A 4 -6.32 -2.78 -14.59
C ARG A 4 -6.05 -3.82 -13.49
N ALA A 5 -5.17 -4.80 -13.73
CA ALA A 5 -4.95 -5.92 -12.82
C ALA A 5 -3.95 -5.67 -11.67
N LEU A 6 -3.33 -4.49 -11.57
CA LEU A 6 -2.18 -4.25 -10.68
C LEU A 6 -2.52 -3.56 -9.34
N LEU A 7 -3.79 -3.21 -9.10
CA LEU A 7 -4.19 -2.46 -7.89
C LEU A 7 -4.84 -3.31 -6.78
N THR A 8 -4.64 -4.63 -6.78
CA THR A 8 -5.30 -5.53 -5.84
C THR A 8 -4.36 -6.07 -4.77
N GLY A 9 -3.93 -5.21 -3.88
CA GLY A 9 -3.09 -5.55 -2.73
C GLY A 9 -3.77 -5.54 -1.36
N ILE A 10 -5.11 -5.69 -1.27
CA ILE A 10 -5.78 -5.83 0.04
C ILE A 10 -6.36 -7.24 0.13
N SER A 11 -5.50 -8.21 0.41
CA SER A 11 -5.94 -9.54 0.78
C SER A 11 -6.20 -9.61 2.29
N LEU A 12 -7.35 -9.11 2.74
CA LEU A 12 -7.92 -9.57 4.00
C LEU A 12 -8.66 -10.88 3.70
N SER A 13 -7.91 -11.99 3.63
CA SER A 13 -8.49 -13.32 3.54
C SER A 13 -9.07 -13.72 4.89
N LEU A 14 -10.27 -13.22 5.20
CA LEU A 14 -11.22 -13.89 6.07
C LEU A 14 -12.25 -14.51 5.15
N ALA A 15 -12.04 -15.78 4.81
CA ALA A 15 -13.06 -16.62 4.21
C ALA A 15 -14.20 -16.80 5.24
N LEU A 16 -15.11 -15.84 5.30
CA LEU A 16 -16.40 -15.99 5.94
C LEU A 16 -17.38 -16.50 4.88
N PRO A 17 -18.29 -17.42 5.27
CA PRO A 17 -19.22 -17.99 4.34
C PRO A 17 -20.09 -16.90 3.68
N ARG A 18 -20.21 -16.95 2.35
CA ARG A 18 -21.13 -16.13 1.55
C ARG A 18 -22.57 -16.44 1.91
N PHE A 19 -23.08 -15.93 3.02
CA PHE A 19 -24.50 -16.03 3.37
C PHE A 19 -24.95 -14.82 4.15
N ALA A 20 -25.40 -13.84 3.42
CA ALA A 20 -26.60 -13.02 3.60
C ALA A 20 -26.54 -12.00 2.49
N ARG A 21 -27.40 -12.15 1.49
CA ARG A 21 -27.67 -11.07 0.56
C ARG A 21 -27.95 -9.86 1.44
N ALA A 22 -27.11 -8.84 1.34
CA ALA A 22 -27.36 -7.59 2.03
C ALA A 22 -28.82 -7.22 1.78
N GLY A 23 -29.52 -6.75 2.81
CA GLY A 23 -30.90 -6.30 2.65
C GLY A 23 -31.01 -5.26 1.55
N ASP A 24 -32.20 -4.81 1.24
CA ASP A 24 -32.40 -3.75 0.25
C ASP A 24 -31.38 -2.61 0.44
N PHE A 25 -30.74 -2.20 -0.64
CA PHE A 25 -29.70 -1.17 -0.63
C PHE A 25 -30.20 0.13 0.02
N ASN A 26 -31.45 0.50 -0.22
CA ASN A 26 -32.01 1.73 0.37
C ASN A 26 -32.12 1.63 1.90
N THR A 27 -32.45 0.46 2.42
CA THR A 27 -32.48 0.21 3.88
C THR A 27 -31.07 0.31 4.47
N PHE A 28 -30.07 -0.31 3.81
CA PHE A 28 -28.67 -0.18 4.21
C PHE A 28 -28.19 1.27 4.15
N LEU A 29 -28.49 1.99 3.06
CA LEU A 29 -28.08 3.37 2.86
C LEU A 29 -28.67 4.29 3.94
N ALA A 30 -29.94 4.12 4.29
CA ALA A 30 -30.58 4.87 5.37
C ALA A 30 -29.90 4.62 6.74
N ALA A 31 -29.52 3.37 7.03
CA ALA A 31 -28.79 3.03 8.24
C ALA A 31 -27.37 3.64 8.26
N LEU A 32 -26.68 3.62 7.12
CA LEU A 32 -25.35 4.25 6.98
C LEU A 32 -25.43 5.78 7.17
N GLN A 33 -26.43 6.43 6.58
CA GLN A 33 -26.70 7.87 6.74
C GLN A 33 -26.97 8.22 8.20
N ALA A 34 -27.82 7.43 8.89
CA ALA A 34 -28.09 7.63 10.32
C ALA A 34 -26.84 7.45 11.17
N ARG A 35 -25.98 6.45 10.85
CA ARG A 35 -24.69 6.25 11.52
C ARG A 35 -23.72 7.43 11.29
N ALA A 36 -23.67 7.97 10.07
CA ALA A 36 -22.86 9.16 9.75
C ALA A 36 -23.33 10.38 10.53
N ALA A 37 -24.64 10.64 10.59
CA ALA A 37 -25.23 11.72 11.37
C ALA A 37 -24.92 11.58 12.87
N ALA A 38 -25.04 10.37 13.43
CA ALA A 38 -24.70 10.07 14.82
C ALA A 38 -23.21 10.32 15.13
N GLN A 39 -22.33 10.23 14.13
CA GLN A 39 -20.90 10.56 14.23
C GLN A 39 -20.59 12.04 13.92
N GLY A 40 -21.63 12.89 13.82
CA GLY A 40 -21.48 14.32 13.64
C GLY A 40 -21.13 14.76 12.22
N ILE A 41 -21.44 13.95 11.20
CA ILE A 41 -21.39 14.41 9.79
C ILE A 41 -22.61 15.29 9.53
N PRO A 42 -22.44 16.52 9.00
CA PRO A 42 -23.56 17.40 8.68
C PRO A 42 -24.51 16.78 7.66
N GLN A 43 -25.81 16.99 7.84
CA GLN A 43 -26.83 16.44 6.93
C GLN A 43 -26.65 16.89 5.48
N SER A 44 -26.14 18.10 5.25
CA SER A 44 -25.81 18.61 3.92
C SER A 44 -24.79 17.76 3.20
N ILE A 45 -23.72 17.33 3.91
CA ILE A 45 -22.68 16.46 3.36
C ILE A 45 -23.23 15.04 3.11
N ILE A 46 -24.00 14.50 4.05
CA ILE A 46 -24.65 13.18 3.88
C ILE A 46 -25.52 13.19 2.61
N THR A 47 -26.40 14.19 2.47
CA THR A 47 -27.28 14.30 1.31
C THR A 47 -26.50 14.50 0.01
N GLN A 48 -25.47 15.39 0.03
CA GLN A 48 -24.62 15.64 -1.12
C GLN A 48 -23.93 14.37 -1.63
N THR A 49 -23.44 13.54 -0.72
CA THR A 49 -22.54 12.42 -1.06
C THR A 49 -23.27 11.10 -1.24
N THR A 50 -24.48 10.96 -0.67
CA THR A 50 -25.22 9.68 -0.69
C THR A 50 -26.66 9.79 -1.19
N GLY A 51 -27.14 10.98 -1.50
CA GLY A 51 -28.58 11.20 -1.80
C GLY A 51 -29.10 10.47 -3.05
N ASN A 52 -28.23 10.14 -4.00
CA ASN A 52 -28.61 9.50 -5.27
C ASN A 52 -27.80 8.22 -5.54
N LEU A 53 -27.19 7.62 -4.52
CA LEU A 53 -26.38 6.41 -4.72
C LEU A 53 -27.28 5.19 -5.05
N VAL A 54 -26.77 4.40 -5.95
CA VAL A 54 -27.24 3.05 -6.27
C VAL A 54 -26.04 2.11 -6.29
N PRO A 55 -26.21 0.78 -6.14
CA PRO A 55 -25.09 -0.14 -6.23
C PRO A 55 -24.32 0.02 -7.54
N ASN A 56 -23.02 0.25 -7.45
CA ASN A 56 -22.15 0.45 -8.61
C ASN A 56 -21.80 -0.92 -9.24
N ALA A 57 -22.31 -1.18 -10.44
CA ALA A 57 -22.13 -2.46 -11.11
C ALA A 57 -20.68 -2.76 -11.48
N ASP A 58 -19.87 -1.73 -11.80
CA ASP A 58 -18.46 -1.91 -12.14
C ASP A 58 -17.64 -2.24 -10.89
N VAL A 59 -17.94 -1.64 -9.74
CA VAL A 59 -17.35 -1.98 -8.45
C VAL A 59 -17.62 -3.44 -8.10
N LEU A 60 -18.89 -3.86 -8.16
CA LEU A 60 -19.30 -5.26 -7.90
C LEU A 60 -18.60 -6.24 -8.84
N LYS A 61 -18.54 -5.90 -10.13
CA LYS A 61 -17.86 -6.71 -11.13
C LYS A 61 -16.36 -6.88 -10.81
N LEU A 62 -15.66 -5.80 -10.47
CA LEU A 62 -14.24 -5.85 -10.12
C LEU A 62 -14.00 -6.60 -8.82
N ASP A 63 -14.87 -6.43 -7.84
CA ASP A 63 -14.76 -7.09 -6.54
C ASP A 63 -14.98 -8.60 -6.61
N HIS A 64 -15.98 -9.04 -7.41
CA HIS A 64 -16.30 -10.45 -7.56
C HIS A 64 -15.36 -11.19 -8.54
N HIS A 65 -14.61 -10.46 -9.38
CA HIS A 65 -13.67 -11.04 -10.34
C HIS A 65 -12.21 -10.94 -9.90
N GLN A 66 -11.94 -10.91 -8.61
CA GLN A 66 -10.55 -11.00 -8.14
C GLN A 66 -10.00 -12.40 -8.51
N PRO A 67 -9.02 -12.51 -9.42
CA PRO A 67 -8.38 -13.78 -9.68
C PRO A 67 -7.72 -14.27 -8.38
N GLU A 68 -7.87 -15.54 -8.06
CA GLU A 68 -7.10 -16.15 -6.99
C GLU A 68 -5.62 -15.97 -7.31
N PHE A 69 -4.90 -15.22 -6.49
CA PHE A 69 -3.47 -14.99 -6.69
C PHE A 69 -2.71 -16.27 -6.36
N THR A 70 -2.50 -17.09 -7.38
CA THR A 70 -1.62 -18.26 -7.35
C THR A 70 -0.30 -17.98 -8.06
N GLU A 71 0.00 -16.71 -8.36
CA GLU A 71 1.23 -16.32 -9.01
C GLU A 71 2.45 -16.59 -8.12
N THR A 72 3.53 -17.08 -8.74
CA THR A 72 4.84 -17.15 -8.08
C THR A 72 5.44 -15.74 -7.95
N TRP A 73 6.40 -15.58 -7.04
CA TRP A 73 7.18 -14.35 -6.94
C TRP A 73 7.86 -14.00 -8.26
N ALA A 74 8.38 -14.99 -8.97
CA ALA A 74 9.03 -14.78 -10.26
C ALA A 74 8.09 -14.12 -11.28
N VAL A 75 6.83 -14.55 -11.36
CA VAL A 75 5.82 -13.96 -12.25
C VAL A 75 5.42 -12.56 -11.74
N TYR A 76 5.03 -12.43 -10.48
CA TYR A 76 4.66 -11.16 -9.88
C TYR A 76 5.75 -10.09 -10.05
N SER A 77 7.00 -10.43 -9.72
CA SER A 77 8.11 -9.49 -9.82
C SER A 77 8.38 -9.05 -11.26
N SER A 78 8.22 -9.94 -12.26
CA SER A 78 8.39 -9.57 -13.66
C SER A 78 7.37 -8.52 -14.15
N HIS A 79 6.15 -8.57 -13.63
CA HIS A 79 5.11 -7.57 -13.93
C HIS A 79 5.34 -6.24 -13.20
N VAL A 80 5.77 -6.31 -11.95
CA VAL A 80 5.88 -5.13 -11.09
C VAL A 80 7.21 -4.40 -11.29
N LEU A 81 8.31 -5.13 -11.50
CA LEU A 81 9.67 -4.60 -11.68
C LEU A 81 10.06 -4.47 -13.17
N ASN A 82 9.11 -4.06 -14.01
CA ASN A 82 9.35 -3.90 -15.43
C ASN A 82 10.20 -2.66 -15.75
N GLN A 83 10.91 -2.71 -16.89
CA GLN A 83 11.86 -1.67 -17.30
C GLN A 83 11.24 -0.27 -17.42
N ALA A 84 9.99 -0.17 -17.90
CA ALA A 84 9.31 1.11 -18.07
C ALA A 84 9.09 1.79 -16.71
N ARG A 85 8.64 1.03 -15.68
CA ARG A 85 8.47 1.57 -14.32
C ARG A 85 9.79 1.97 -13.67
N ILE A 86 10.86 1.19 -13.90
CA ILE A 86 12.20 1.54 -13.39
C ILE A 86 12.67 2.86 -14.02
N GLN A 87 12.57 3.01 -15.33
CA GLN A 87 12.98 4.23 -16.04
C GLN A 87 12.17 5.46 -15.59
N GLU A 88 10.85 5.33 -15.46
CA GLU A 88 9.99 6.40 -14.92
C GLU A 88 10.43 6.77 -13.50
N GLY A 89 10.70 5.76 -12.67
CA GLY A 89 11.18 5.98 -11.30
C GLY A 89 12.50 6.74 -11.24
N MET A 90 13.45 6.42 -12.11
CA MET A 90 14.73 7.14 -12.22
C MET A 90 14.53 8.62 -12.58
N GLN A 91 13.64 8.92 -13.54
CA GLN A 91 13.30 10.29 -13.92
C GLN A 91 12.67 11.04 -12.74
N LYS A 92 11.69 10.41 -12.05
CA LYS A 92 11.04 10.98 -10.86
C LYS A 92 12.02 11.19 -9.71
N ALA A 93 12.93 10.24 -9.46
CA ALA A 93 13.97 10.37 -8.44
C ALA A 93 14.89 11.57 -8.71
N GLY A 94 15.35 11.72 -9.95
CA GLY A 94 16.18 12.85 -10.36
C GLY A 94 15.45 14.19 -10.23
N ALA A 95 14.21 14.27 -10.72
CA ALA A 95 13.38 15.49 -10.64
C ALA A 95 13.03 15.88 -9.19
N SER A 96 12.95 14.92 -8.28
CA SER A 96 12.52 15.11 -6.88
C SER A 96 13.65 15.01 -5.87
N GLN A 97 14.91 15.05 -6.27
CA GLN A 97 16.07 14.80 -5.39
C GLN A 97 16.08 15.66 -4.12
N ASN A 98 15.87 16.98 -4.26
CA ASN A 98 15.85 17.89 -3.11
C ASN A 98 14.66 17.61 -2.19
N LEU A 99 13.49 17.31 -2.75
CA LEU A 99 12.30 16.94 -2.01
C LEU A 99 12.50 15.64 -1.22
N LEU A 100 13.03 14.60 -1.86
CA LEU A 100 13.31 13.31 -1.23
C LEU A 100 14.35 13.47 -0.10
N THR A 101 15.34 14.31 -0.28
CA THR A 101 16.35 14.64 0.77
C THR A 101 15.66 15.32 1.96
N ALA A 102 14.80 16.31 1.72
CA ALA A 102 14.09 17.02 2.78
C ALA A 102 13.12 16.10 3.55
N ILE A 103 12.41 15.22 2.83
CA ILE A 103 11.51 14.22 3.43
C ILE A 103 12.32 13.21 4.26
N THR A 104 13.42 12.70 3.73
CA THR A 104 14.30 11.78 4.45
C THR A 104 14.82 12.39 5.74
N SER A 105 15.25 13.65 5.69
CA SER A 105 15.73 14.38 6.87
C SER A 105 14.64 14.56 7.93
N ARG A 106 13.38 14.77 7.52
CA ARG A 106 12.25 15.00 8.43
C ARG A 106 11.71 13.72 9.06
N PHE A 107 11.63 12.63 8.30
CA PHE A 107 10.95 11.40 8.73
C PHE A 107 11.88 10.22 8.98
N GLY A 108 13.15 10.31 8.64
CA GLY A 108 14.09 9.20 8.72
C GLY A 108 13.86 8.08 7.70
N VAL A 109 12.92 8.27 6.76
CA VAL A 109 12.58 7.30 5.71
C VAL A 109 13.35 7.65 4.44
N GLY A 110 14.21 6.75 3.97
CA GLY A 110 15.00 6.98 2.76
C GLY A 110 14.16 7.02 1.48
N ALA A 111 14.73 7.57 0.40
CA ALA A 111 14.05 7.70 -0.89
C ALA A 111 13.58 6.35 -1.49
N GLY A 112 14.37 5.27 -1.30
CA GLY A 112 14.08 3.96 -1.92
C GLY A 112 12.68 3.43 -1.63
N PRO A 113 12.27 3.23 -0.36
CA PRO A 113 10.92 2.75 -0.06
C PRO A 113 9.81 3.67 -0.55
N LEU A 114 10.03 5.00 -0.55
CA LEU A 114 9.05 5.96 -1.04
C LEU A 114 8.83 5.82 -2.56
N LEU A 115 9.91 5.74 -3.32
CA LEU A 115 9.88 5.52 -4.77
C LEU A 115 9.31 4.15 -5.12
N GLY A 116 9.61 3.13 -4.30
CA GLY A 116 9.06 1.79 -4.46
C GLY A 116 7.54 1.76 -4.28
N ILE A 117 7.02 2.32 -3.19
CA ILE A 117 5.58 2.43 -2.93
C ILE A 117 4.92 3.25 -4.04
N TRP A 118 5.41 4.46 -4.32
CA TRP A 118 4.85 5.35 -5.32
C TRP A 118 4.76 4.71 -6.71
N GLY A 119 5.84 4.00 -7.10
CA GLY A 119 5.87 3.29 -8.37
C GLY A 119 4.89 2.12 -8.45
N ILE A 120 4.75 1.34 -7.38
CA ILE A 120 3.86 0.17 -7.35
C ILE A 120 2.40 0.60 -7.25
N GLU A 121 2.06 1.54 -6.37
CA GLU A 121 0.68 1.95 -6.13
C GLU A 121 0.07 2.64 -7.35
N THR A 122 0.75 3.62 -7.91
CA THR A 122 0.13 4.49 -8.93
C THR A 122 1.01 4.77 -10.14
N ASN A 123 2.09 3.98 -10.34
CA ASN A 123 3.06 4.28 -11.38
C ASN A 123 3.48 5.77 -11.34
N TYR A 124 3.95 6.18 -10.17
CA TYR A 124 4.41 7.55 -9.87
C TYR A 124 3.33 8.62 -10.09
N GLY A 125 2.11 8.33 -9.65
CA GLY A 125 0.99 9.26 -9.68
C GLY A 125 0.16 9.25 -10.98
N THR A 126 0.54 8.44 -11.98
CA THR A 126 -0.14 8.43 -13.29
C THR A 126 -1.42 7.58 -13.33
N THR A 127 -1.60 6.67 -12.36
CA THR A 127 -2.73 5.71 -12.35
C THR A 127 -3.33 5.63 -10.94
N GLN A 128 -4.23 6.56 -10.60
CA GLN A 128 -4.79 6.67 -9.25
C GLN A 128 -6.17 6.02 -9.11
N GLY A 129 -6.77 5.54 -10.22
CA GLY A 129 -8.16 5.10 -10.30
C GLY A 129 -9.08 6.24 -10.75
N ASP A 130 -10.32 5.89 -11.05
CA ASP A 130 -11.35 6.75 -11.65
C ASP A 130 -12.73 6.61 -10.99
N PHE A 131 -12.80 5.91 -9.85
CA PHE A 131 -14.04 5.73 -9.10
C PHE A 131 -14.26 6.86 -8.10
N ASP A 132 -15.52 7.29 -7.95
CA ASP A 132 -15.92 8.05 -6.76
C ASP A 132 -15.76 7.15 -5.53
N VAL A 133 -14.95 7.60 -4.58
CA VAL A 133 -14.56 6.81 -3.40
C VAL A 133 -15.76 6.53 -2.49
N ILE A 134 -16.67 7.48 -2.35
CA ILE A 134 -17.86 7.31 -1.49
C ILE A 134 -18.83 6.34 -2.13
N ASP A 135 -19.05 6.42 -3.45
CA ASP A 135 -19.87 5.47 -4.20
C ASP A 135 -19.30 4.05 -4.12
N ALA A 136 -18.01 3.90 -4.45
CA ALA A 136 -17.33 2.61 -4.42
C ALA A 136 -17.37 1.97 -3.03
N LEU A 137 -17.01 2.72 -1.99
CA LEU A 137 -17.03 2.23 -0.61
C LEU A 137 -18.42 1.91 -0.10
N THR A 138 -19.44 2.69 -0.48
CA THR A 138 -20.84 2.41 -0.10
C THR A 138 -21.33 1.13 -0.72
N THR A 139 -21.00 0.90 -2.00
CA THR A 139 -21.31 -0.35 -2.71
C THR A 139 -20.67 -1.56 -2.04
N LEU A 140 -19.38 -1.48 -1.73
CA LEU A 140 -18.64 -2.55 -1.06
C LEU A 140 -19.13 -2.77 0.38
N ALA A 141 -19.48 -1.70 1.10
CA ALA A 141 -20.02 -1.79 2.45
C ALA A 141 -21.34 -2.56 2.46
N TRP A 142 -22.20 -2.30 1.48
CA TRP A 142 -23.47 -3.00 1.30
C TRP A 142 -23.27 -4.46 0.86
N ASP A 143 -22.53 -4.70 -0.22
CA ASP A 143 -22.36 -6.03 -0.81
C ASP A 143 -21.70 -7.02 0.15
N ARG A 144 -20.68 -6.56 0.88
CA ARG A 144 -19.92 -7.35 1.85
C ARG A 144 -20.51 -7.32 3.26
N ASN A 145 -21.58 -6.56 3.50
CA ASN A 145 -22.13 -6.29 4.84
C ASN A 145 -21.01 -5.92 5.83
N SER A 146 -20.20 -4.92 5.47
CA SER A 146 -18.94 -4.64 6.13
C SER A 146 -18.95 -3.34 6.95
N ASP A 147 -18.76 -3.47 8.25
CA ASP A 147 -18.54 -2.32 9.16
C ASP A 147 -17.24 -1.57 8.83
N TYR A 148 -16.22 -2.26 8.33
CA TYR A 148 -14.97 -1.63 7.91
C TYR A 148 -15.23 -0.65 6.77
N PHE A 149 -15.85 -1.09 5.67
CA PHE A 149 -16.15 -0.21 4.53
C PHE A 149 -17.14 0.89 4.89
N SER A 150 -18.16 0.62 5.73
CA SER A 150 -19.05 1.64 6.28
C SER A 150 -18.28 2.73 7.04
N GLY A 151 -17.28 2.34 7.83
CA GLY A 151 -16.37 3.27 8.52
C GLY A 151 -15.52 4.09 7.55
N GLN A 152 -15.07 3.50 6.43
CA GLN A 152 -14.33 4.22 5.40
C GLN A 152 -15.21 5.27 4.68
N VAL A 153 -16.48 4.98 4.40
CA VAL A 153 -17.43 5.96 3.86
C VAL A 153 -17.54 7.17 4.79
N ILE A 154 -17.74 6.95 6.09
CA ILE A 154 -17.85 8.04 7.08
C ILE A 154 -16.52 8.82 7.18
N SER A 155 -15.39 8.13 7.07
CA SER A 155 -14.07 8.79 7.04
C SER A 155 -13.90 9.65 5.79
N ALA A 156 -14.37 9.20 4.62
CA ALA A 156 -14.37 10.00 3.39
C ALA A 156 -15.24 11.27 3.54
N MET A 157 -16.45 11.15 4.13
CA MET A 157 -17.26 12.33 4.46
C MET A 157 -16.55 13.28 5.44
N ARG A 158 -15.79 12.73 6.41
CA ARG A 158 -15.01 13.54 7.36
C ARG A 158 -13.93 14.37 6.68
N ILE A 159 -13.28 13.86 5.64
CA ILE A 159 -12.33 14.61 4.81
C ILE A 159 -12.99 15.86 4.22
N ILE A 160 -14.23 15.71 3.72
CA ILE A 160 -15.01 16.84 3.17
C ILE A 160 -15.38 17.84 4.28
N VAL A 161 -15.85 17.35 5.42
CA VAL A 161 -16.22 18.19 6.59
C VAL A 161 -15.05 19.01 7.09
N ASN A 162 -13.85 18.43 7.13
CA ASN A 162 -12.62 19.12 7.53
C ASN A 162 -12.18 20.18 6.52
N GLY A 163 -12.70 20.15 5.28
CA GLY A 163 -12.25 21.02 4.19
C GLY A 163 -10.93 20.56 3.58
N ASP A 164 -10.47 19.34 3.86
CA ASP A 164 -9.21 18.81 3.33
C ASP A 164 -9.30 18.58 1.80
N ALA A 165 -10.45 18.09 1.33
CA ALA A 165 -10.76 17.94 -0.09
C ALA A 165 -12.27 18.03 -0.35
N PRO A 166 -12.72 18.64 -1.46
CA PRO A 166 -14.11 18.60 -1.88
C PRO A 166 -14.51 17.20 -2.37
N ALA A 167 -15.81 16.88 -2.31
CA ALA A 167 -16.31 15.55 -2.70
C ALA A 167 -15.81 15.08 -4.08
N GLN A 168 -15.78 15.99 -5.06
CA GLN A 168 -15.37 15.68 -6.44
C GLN A 168 -13.90 15.30 -6.59
N LYS A 169 -13.06 15.62 -5.58
CA LYS A 169 -11.64 15.24 -5.53
C LYS A 169 -11.40 13.86 -4.94
N LEU A 170 -12.43 13.29 -4.26
CA LEU A 170 -12.32 11.96 -3.66
C LEU A 170 -12.46 10.88 -4.74
N ILE A 171 -11.48 10.83 -5.63
CA ILE A 171 -11.36 9.84 -6.70
C ILE A 171 -10.25 8.86 -6.34
N GLY A 172 -10.47 7.58 -6.66
CA GLY A 172 -9.53 6.52 -6.31
C GLY A 172 -9.82 5.18 -6.98
N SER A 173 -9.35 4.10 -6.38
CA SER A 173 -9.61 2.74 -6.84
C SER A 173 -11.05 2.32 -6.56
N TYR A 174 -11.51 1.26 -7.24
CA TYR A 174 -12.81 0.63 -6.96
C TYR A 174 -12.95 0.14 -5.50
N ALA A 175 -11.83 -0.08 -4.81
CA ALA A 175 -11.79 -0.48 -3.40
C ALA A 175 -11.66 0.71 -2.43
N GLY A 176 -11.74 1.95 -2.93
CA GLY A 176 -11.75 3.17 -2.12
C GLY A 176 -10.38 3.68 -1.70
N ALA A 177 -9.28 3.18 -2.26
CA ALA A 177 -7.95 3.71 -2.04
C ALA A 177 -7.73 4.98 -2.86
N MET A 178 -7.17 6.04 -2.24
CA MET A 178 -7.19 7.41 -2.76
C MET A 178 -5.79 7.93 -3.09
N GLY A 179 -5.73 8.71 -4.19
CA GLY A 179 -4.58 9.52 -4.57
C GLY A 179 -3.32 8.70 -4.88
N GLN A 180 -2.19 9.37 -4.96
CA GLN A 180 -0.92 8.75 -5.32
C GLN A 180 -0.44 7.68 -4.32
N PRO A 181 -0.62 7.84 -2.98
CA PRO A 181 -0.26 6.82 -2.00
C PRO A 181 -1.28 5.69 -1.86
N GLN A 182 -2.42 5.74 -2.54
CA GLN A 182 -3.52 4.76 -2.39
C GLN A 182 -3.96 4.57 -0.94
N PHE A 183 -4.13 5.67 -0.22
CA PHE A 183 -4.61 5.64 1.17
C PHE A 183 -6.11 5.40 1.26
N MET A 184 -6.51 4.53 2.18
CA MET A 184 -7.90 4.49 2.62
C MET A 184 -8.28 5.79 3.33
N PRO A 185 -9.56 6.23 3.30
CA PRO A 185 -9.98 7.49 3.94
C PRO A 185 -9.56 7.64 5.40
N SER A 186 -9.65 6.59 6.21
CA SER A 186 -9.20 6.62 7.61
C SER A 186 -7.68 6.79 7.75
N VAL A 187 -6.91 6.21 6.82
CA VAL A 187 -5.45 6.38 6.76
C VAL A 187 -5.10 7.81 6.37
N TYR A 188 -5.81 8.38 5.40
CA TYR A 188 -5.67 9.80 5.04
C TYR A 188 -5.85 10.69 6.28
N LEU A 189 -6.96 10.57 6.98
CA LEU A 189 -7.26 11.39 8.17
C LEU A 189 -6.21 11.27 9.28
N SER A 190 -5.60 10.11 9.44
CA SER A 190 -4.61 9.87 10.50
C SER A 190 -3.18 10.18 10.09
N THR A 191 -2.89 10.22 8.78
CA THR A 191 -1.50 10.11 8.29
C THR A 191 -1.13 11.15 7.24
N ALA A 192 -2.08 11.59 6.40
CA ALA A 192 -1.79 12.58 5.38
C ALA A 192 -1.31 13.89 6.00
N ILE A 193 -0.32 14.51 5.35
CA ILE A 193 0.24 15.78 5.78
C ILE A 193 0.48 16.68 4.57
N SER A 194 0.32 17.98 4.76
CA SER A 194 0.80 18.97 3.82
C SER A 194 2.29 19.23 4.07
N PHE A 195 3.12 18.95 3.08
CA PHE A 195 4.55 19.20 3.17
C PHE A 195 4.88 20.69 3.03
N SER A 196 4.05 21.43 2.29
CA SER A 196 4.13 22.88 2.14
C SER A 196 3.67 23.66 3.38
N GLY A 197 2.95 23.02 4.32
CA GLY A 197 2.48 23.62 5.56
C GLY A 197 1.18 24.41 5.44
N ASN A 198 0.40 24.24 4.34
CA ASN A 198 -0.90 24.89 4.17
C ASN A 198 -2.05 24.20 4.94
N ASN A 199 -1.75 23.13 5.68
CA ASN A 199 -2.69 22.29 6.46
C ASN A 199 -3.78 21.57 5.66
N GLN A 200 -3.64 21.50 4.34
CA GLN A 200 -4.54 20.77 3.44
C GLN A 200 -3.74 19.77 2.61
N PRO A 201 -3.57 18.52 3.06
CA PRO A 201 -2.80 17.52 2.34
C PRO A 201 -3.41 17.19 0.98
N ASP A 202 -2.68 17.45 -0.09
CA ASP A 202 -3.09 17.08 -1.44
C ASP A 202 -2.36 15.83 -1.92
N ILE A 203 -2.91 14.67 -1.62
CA ILE A 203 -2.33 13.39 -2.05
C ILE A 203 -2.65 13.01 -3.50
N TRP A 204 -3.48 13.80 -4.21
CA TRP A 204 -3.88 13.52 -5.59
C TRP A 204 -2.97 14.22 -6.60
N THR A 205 -2.63 15.49 -6.37
CA THR A 205 -1.90 16.30 -7.34
C THR A 205 -0.53 16.79 -6.88
N SER A 206 -0.24 16.72 -5.56
CA SER A 206 1.04 17.11 -4.97
C SER A 206 1.95 15.91 -4.72
N ASP A 207 3.01 15.76 -5.52
CA ASP A 207 4.05 14.77 -5.29
C ASP A 207 4.69 14.96 -3.90
N ALA A 208 4.84 16.21 -3.45
CA ALA A 208 5.42 16.54 -2.15
C ALA A 208 4.58 16.04 -0.99
N ASP A 209 3.27 16.30 -1.02
CA ASP A 209 2.35 15.86 0.04
C ASP A 209 2.19 14.34 0.02
N SER A 210 2.15 13.73 -1.17
CA SER A 210 2.06 12.29 -1.35
C SER A 210 3.26 11.56 -0.76
N LEU A 211 4.48 11.94 -1.16
CA LEU A 211 5.72 11.34 -0.68
C LEU A 211 5.91 11.58 0.82
N ALA A 212 5.61 12.78 1.32
CA ALA A 212 5.70 13.09 2.74
C ALA A 212 4.65 12.32 3.56
N SER A 213 3.45 12.12 3.04
CA SER A 213 2.41 11.31 3.67
C SER A 213 2.80 9.83 3.75
N MET A 214 3.39 9.27 2.68
CA MET A 214 3.96 7.91 2.69
C MET A 214 5.07 7.80 3.74
N ALA A 215 5.99 8.78 3.80
CA ALA A 215 7.07 8.80 4.78
C ALA A 215 6.53 8.89 6.22
N ASN A 216 5.53 9.74 6.47
CA ASN A 216 4.87 9.85 7.76
C ASN A 216 4.18 8.53 8.17
N TYR A 217 3.54 7.84 7.21
CA TYR A 217 2.95 6.52 7.45
C TYR A 217 4.02 5.53 7.92
N LEU A 218 5.12 5.38 7.17
CA LEU A 218 6.18 4.44 7.49
C LEU A 218 6.87 4.79 8.82
N ALA A 219 7.11 6.09 9.09
CA ALA A 219 7.67 6.55 10.35
C ALA A 219 6.77 6.20 11.54
N LYS A 220 5.46 6.45 11.44
CA LYS A 220 4.47 6.07 12.47
C LYS A 220 4.36 4.56 12.66
N ALA A 221 4.57 3.77 11.59
CA ALA A 221 4.60 2.32 11.64
C ALA A 221 5.92 1.75 12.20
N GLY A 222 6.86 2.60 12.64
CA GLY A 222 8.09 2.19 13.30
C GLY A 222 9.27 1.98 12.34
N TRP A 223 9.40 2.80 11.29
CA TRP A 223 10.52 2.73 10.37
C TRP A 223 11.89 2.90 11.07
N HIS A 224 12.80 2.01 10.81
CA HIS A 224 14.19 2.06 11.29
C HIS A 224 15.08 2.77 10.26
N ALA A 225 15.48 4.00 10.54
CA ALA A 225 16.34 4.78 9.66
C ALA A 225 17.69 4.07 9.39
N GLY A 226 18.14 4.13 8.14
CA GLY A 226 19.41 3.53 7.72
C GLY A 226 19.38 2.00 7.55
N GLN A 227 18.27 1.32 7.88
CA GLN A 227 18.14 -0.12 7.66
C GLN A 227 17.39 -0.41 6.36
N PRO A 228 17.78 -1.46 5.60
CA PRO A 228 17.01 -1.91 4.46
C PRO A 228 15.73 -2.63 4.91
N SER A 229 14.79 -2.83 3.98
CA SER A 229 13.65 -3.74 4.21
C SER A 229 14.02 -5.19 3.89
N SER A 230 14.75 -5.39 2.81
CA SER A 230 15.16 -6.72 2.32
C SER A 230 16.40 -6.60 1.45
N GLU A 231 17.11 -7.71 1.26
CA GLU A 231 18.14 -7.86 0.24
C GLU A 231 18.09 -9.27 -0.36
N ALA A 232 18.35 -9.38 -1.66
CA ALA A 232 18.48 -10.68 -2.33
C ALA A 232 19.79 -11.36 -1.90
N VAL A 233 19.74 -12.69 -1.73
CA VAL A 233 20.88 -13.51 -1.31
C VAL A 233 20.94 -14.80 -2.12
N LEU A 234 22.11 -15.46 -2.12
CA LEU A 234 22.25 -16.83 -2.62
C LEU A 234 22.19 -17.79 -1.43
N VAL A 235 21.51 -18.89 -1.62
CA VAL A 235 21.39 -19.95 -0.60
C VAL A 235 22.00 -21.25 -1.12
N PRO A 236 22.74 -22.01 -0.28
CA PRO A 236 23.26 -23.31 -0.72
C PRO A 236 22.11 -24.32 -0.84
N ALA A 237 22.25 -25.28 -1.75
CA ALA A 237 21.26 -26.34 -1.92
C ALA A 237 21.08 -27.23 -0.65
N SER A 238 22.09 -27.23 0.22
CA SER A 238 22.06 -27.97 1.50
C SER A 238 21.36 -27.22 2.65
N LEU A 239 20.85 -26.00 2.39
CA LEU A 239 20.18 -25.22 3.45
C LEU A 239 18.92 -25.95 3.95
N ASP A 240 18.81 -26.06 5.27
CA ASP A 240 17.56 -26.50 5.89
C ASP A 240 16.51 -25.39 5.79
N ILE A 241 15.58 -25.57 4.84
CA ILE A 241 14.50 -24.63 4.59
C ILE A 241 13.44 -24.58 5.70
N SER A 242 13.41 -25.56 6.62
CA SER A 242 12.47 -25.54 7.74
C SER A 242 12.70 -24.37 8.70
N ALA A 243 13.94 -23.85 8.73
CA ALA A 243 14.31 -22.67 9.51
C ALA A 243 13.97 -21.35 8.84
N THR A 244 13.47 -21.36 7.59
CA THR A 244 13.13 -20.15 6.84
C THR A 244 11.72 -19.64 7.16
N GLY A 245 11.39 -18.45 6.65
CA GLY A 245 10.10 -17.79 6.85
C GLY A 245 10.22 -16.54 7.72
N ARG A 246 9.34 -15.58 7.46
CA ARG A 246 9.42 -14.24 8.07
C ARG A 246 9.32 -14.19 9.58
N GLU A 247 8.74 -15.23 10.22
CA GLU A 247 8.62 -15.29 11.66
C GLU A 247 9.88 -15.90 12.34
N ASN A 248 10.75 -16.53 11.54
CA ASN A 248 11.94 -17.21 12.03
C ASN A 248 13.16 -16.27 12.05
N MET A 249 13.08 -15.24 12.91
CA MET A 249 14.16 -14.28 13.08
C MET A 249 15.43 -14.93 13.67
N ARG A 250 16.56 -14.69 13.02
CA ARG A 250 17.92 -15.01 13.46
C ARG A 250 18.79 -13.78 13.30
N THR A 251 20.09 -13.92 13.23
CA THR A 251 21.01 -12.83 12.90
C THR A 251 21.56 -13.01 11.49
N ILE A 252 22.07 -11.95 10.88
CA ILE A 252 22.81 -12.04 9.61
C ILE A 252 23.94 -13.06 9.74
N GLY A 253 24.72 -12.99 10.85
CA GLY A 253 25.84 -13.92 11.09
C GLY A 253 25.39 -15.37 11.17
N TYR A 254 24.23 -15.67 11.74
CA TYR A 254 23.65 -17.02 11.71
C TYR A 254 23.43 -17.50 10.28
N TRP A 255 22.76 -16.71 9.45
CA TRP A 255 22.49 -17.09 8.06
C TRP A 255 23.75 -17.25 7.23
N VAL A 256 24.72 -16.35 7.38
CA VAL A 256 26.04 -16.47 6.74
C VAL A 256 26.75 -17.75 7.20
N GLY A 257 26.68 -18.09 8.48
CA GLY A 257 27.20 -19.36 9.02
C GLY A 257 26.52 -20.60 8.45
N GLN A 258 25.25 -20.49 7.98
CA GLN A 258 24.55 -21.55 7.25
C GLN A 258 24.86 -21.55 5.74
N GLY A 259 25.82 -20.75 5.28
CA GLY A 259 26.24 -20.67 3.88
C GLY A 259 25.44 -19.71 3.02
N VAL A 260 24.55 -18.89 3.60
CA VAL A 260 23.86 -17.82 2.86
C VAL A 260 24.89 -16.76 2.45
N GLN A 261 24.92 -16.41 1.15
CA GLN A 261 25.83 -15.44 0.60
C GLN A 261 25.10 -14.15 0.26
N ARG A 262 25.54 -13.04 0.84
CA ARG A 262 25.05 -11.71 0.50
C ARG A 262 25.67 -11.27 -0.83
N LEU A 263 24.87 -10.64 -1.67
CA LEU A 263 25.32 -10.21 -3.01
C LEU A 263 26.27 -9.00 -2.93
N PRO A 264 27.14 -8.81 -3.95
CA PRO A 264 27.96 -7.58 -4.06
C PRO A 264 27.07 -6.32 -4.00
N GLY A 265 27.54 -5.29 -3.29
CA GLY A 265 26.79 -4.06 -3.08
C GLY A 265 25.78 -4.11 -1.93
N ALA A 266 25.67 -5.23 -1.21
CA ALA A 266 24.90 -5.28 0.03
C ALA A 266 25.41 -4.26 1.06
N LEU A 267 24.49 -3.65 1.82
CA LEU A 267 24.88 -2.69 2.87
C LEU A 267 25.77 -3.36 3.93
N ASN A 268 26.74 -2.61 4.44
CA ASN A 268 27.55 -3.09 5.57
C ASN A 268 26.72 -3.03 6.85
N LEU A 269 26.09 -4.14 7.20
CA LEU A 269 25.24 -4.30 8.38
C LEU A 269 25.96 -5.14 9.44
N PRO A 270 25.72 -4.89 10.73
CA PRO A 270 26.26 -5.70 11.81
C PRO A 270 25.84 -7.16 11.70
N SER A 271 26.76 -8.08 11.99
CA SER A 271 26.48 -9.52 11.92
C SER A 271 25.42 -10.01 12.92
N ASP A 272 25.25 -9.29 14.01
CA ASP A 272 24.23 -9.53 15.04
C ASP A 272 22.87 -8.92 14.72
N MET A 273 22.75 -8.15 13.61
CA MET A 273 21.48 -7.58 13.19
C MET A 273 20.44 -8.69 12.93
N PRO A 274 19.23 -8.55 13.51
CA PRO A 274 18.15 -9.49 13.28
C PRO A 274 17.72 -9.53 11.80
N ALA A 275 17.61 -10.73 11.24
CA ALA A 275 17.17 -11.00 9.90
C ALA A 275 16.41 -12.33 9.84
N ALA A 276 15.41 -12.44 8.97
CA ALA A 276 14.82 -13.71 8.62
C ALA A 276 15.13 -14.03 7.15
N LEU A 277 15.22 -15.31 6.83
CA LEU A 277 15.41 -15.75 5.45
C LEU A 277 14.05 -16.13 4.86
N LEU A 278 13.67 -15.44 3.79
CA LEU A 278 12.41 -15.65 3.09
C LEU A 278 12.66 -16.25 1.70
N LEU A 279 11.98 -17.34 1.39
CA LEU A 279 11.96 -18.00 0.08
C LEU A 279 10.52 -17.93 -0.46
N PRO A 280 10.14 -16.87 -1.19
CA PRO A 280 8.76 -16.65 -1.60
C PRO A 280 8.20 -17.75 -2.51
N ASP A 281 9.06 -18.37 -3.35
CA ASP A 281 8.70 -19.49 -4.23
C ASP A 281 9.21 -20.85 -3.70
N GLY A 282 9.64 -20.90 -2.43
CA GLY A 282 10.20 -22.12 -1.85
C GLY A 282 11.63 -22.43 -2.29
N ALA A 283 12.03 -23.69 -2.12
CA ALA A 283 13.37 -24.16 -2.47
C ALA A 283 13.66 -24.01 -3.97
N GLY A 284 14.85 -23.49 -4.30
CA GLY A 284 15.29 -23.27 -5.69
C GLY A 284 14.81 -21.97 -6.32
N GLY A 285 13.90 -21.22 -5.66
CA GLY A 285 13.52 -19.86 -6.05
C GLY A 285 14.49 -18.80 -5.53
N GLN A 286 14.15 -17.54 -5.78
CA GLN A 286 14.90 -16.42 -5.19
C GLN A 286 14.78 -16.43 -3.66
N ALA A 287 15.86 -16.02 -3.00
CA ALA A 287 15.94 -15.92 -1.55
C ALA A 287 16.25 -14.49 -1.11
N PHE A 288 15.71 -14.10 0.03
CA PHE A 288 15.88 -12.75 0.58
C PHE A 288 16.14 -12.80 2.07
N LEU A 289 17.14 -12.06 2.53
CA LEU A 289 17.16 -11.62 3.92
C LEU A 289 16.19 -10.44 4.07
N ILE A 290 15.31 -10.54 5.06
CA ILE A 290 14.33 -9.51 5.41
C ILE A 290 14.59 -8.99 6.81
N TYR A 291 14.37 -7.70 7.00
CA TYR A 291 14.70 -6.96 8.22
C TYR A 291 13.47 -6.32 8.86
N ALA A 292 13.65 -5.55 9.92
CA ALA A 292 12.54 -4.89 10.62
C ALA A 292 11.67 -4.05 9.69
N ASN A 293 12.28 -3.29 8.76
CA ASN A 293 11.56 -2.45 7.81
C ASN A 293 10.70 -3.23 6.79
N PHE A 294 10.95 -4.51 6.59
CA PHE A 294 10.06 -5.36 5.80
C PHE A 294 8.66 -5.46 6.44
N ARG A 295 8.61 -5.62 7.77
CA ARG A 295 7.35 -5.64 8.50
C ARG A 295 6.65 -4.28 8.45
N VAL A 296 7.41 -3.18 8.48
CA VAL A 296 6.85 -1.83 8.34
C VAL A 296 6.18 -1.64 6.98
N ILE A 297 6.81 -2.09 5.88
CA ILE A 297 6.18 -2.03 4.55
C ILE A 297 4.94 -2.91 4.50
N ARG A 298 4.95 -4.07 5.18
CA ARG A 298 3.76 -4.94 5.26
C ARG A 298 2.58 -4.33 6.04
N HIS A 299 2.79 -3.31 6.87
CA HIS A 299 1.67 -2.53 7.43
C HIS A 299 0.96 -1.70 6.35
N TYR A 300 1.71 -1.26 5.34
CA TYR A 300 1.13 -0.56 4.18
C TYR A 300 0.30 -1.52 3.32
N ASN A 301 0.86 -2.68 3.01
CA ASN A 301 0.19 -3.77 2.31
C ASN A 301 0.67 -5.12 2.88
N PRO A 302 -0.22 -6.00 3.38
CA PRO A 302 0.16 -7.22 4.10
C PRO A 302 0.79 -8.33 3.23
N SER A 303 0.99 -8.10 1.92
CA SER A 303 1.63 -9.04 1.00
C SER A 303 3.16 -9.07 1.18
N ASP A 304 3.74 -10.26 1.29
CA ASP A 304 5.20 -10.44 1.28
C ASP A 304 5.79 -10.06 -0.08
N TYR A 305 5.11 -10.37 -1.17
CA TYR A 305 5.52 -10.01 -2.52
C TYR A 305 5.56 -8.49 -2.72
N TYR A 306 4.55 -7.80 -2.22
CA TYR A 306 4.53 -6.34 -2.24
C TYR A 306 5.74 -5.76 -1.50
N ALA A 307 5.99 -6.21 -0.29
CA ALA A 307 7.09 -5.68 0.53
C ALA A 307 8.47 -5.95 -0.10
N LEU A 308 8.66 -7.13 -0.72
CA LEU A 308 9.87 -7.44 -1.50
C LEU A 308 9.99 -6.52 -2.73
N ALA A 309 8.89 -6.33 -3.46
CA ALA A 309 8.88 -5.51 -4.68
C ALA A 309 9.15 -4.03 -4.38
N VAL A 310 8.58 -3.47 -3.31
CA VAL A 310 8.89 -2.10 -2.85
C VAL A 310 10.38 -1.92 -2.61
N GLY A 311 11.00 -2.85 -1.87
CA GLY A 311 12.43 -2.80 -1.60
C GLY A 311 13.28 -2.96 -2.85
N ALA A 312 12.89 -3.86 -3.76
CA ALA A 312 13.59 -4.11 -5.02
C ALA A 312 13.50 -2.92 -5.98
N LEU A 313 12.28 -2.41 -6.23
CA LEU A 313 12.06 -1.27 -7.11
C LEU A 313 12.81 -0.03 -6.63
N GLY A 314 12.72 0.28 -5.33
CA GLY A 314 13.43 1.41 -4.75
C GLY A 314 14.95 1.33 -4.94
N ARG A 315 15.54 0.14 -4.80
CA ARG A 315 16.97 -0.07 -5.10
C ARG A 315 17.29 0.11 -6.58
N MET A 316 16.51 -0.52 -7.47
CA MET A 316 16.74 -0.44 -8.92
C MET A 316 16.68 1.00 -9.43
N VAL A 317 15.74 1.80 -8.91
CA VAL A 317 15.58 3.21 -9.27
C VAL A 317 16.75 4.08 -8.80
N LEU A 318 17.37 3.75 -7.66
CA LEU A 318 18.45 4.54 -7.08
C LEU A 318 19.86 4.07 -7.45
N SER A 319 20.02 2.89 -8.07
CA SER A 319 21.32 2.28 -8.39
C SER A 319 21.78 2.55 -9.84
N ALA A 320 21.01 3.26 -10.62
CA ALA A 320 21.26 3.47 -12.05
C ALA A 320 21.95 4.81 -12.37
#